data_3bd99f99f8d51d09f848339d366d2d82
#
_entry.id   3bd99f99f8d51d09f848339d366d2d82
#
_cell.length_a   1.000
_cell.length_b   1.000
_cell.length_c   1.000
_cell.angle_alpha   90.00
_cell.angle_beta   90.00
_cell.angle_gamma   90.00
#
_symmetry.space_group_name_H-M   'P 1'
#
loop_
_entity.id
_entity.type
_entity.pdbx_description
1 polymer ?
#
loop_
_entity_poly.entity_id
_entity_poly.type
_entity_poly.pdbx_seq_one_letter_code
_entity_poly.pdbx_strand_id
1 'polypeptide(L)'
;GQVAAADRGRIDFLSSQAAELLKTYDMVIGTDVDEFLVVDPLLDVSLSEFLSALPERTSYSGLGIDVGQHLELEGEIDASGPFLEQRHYAQLSTRYSKSTVITEPVAWGSGFHRVRNSNFHIVKDLYLFHFGCVDMKRLEAKFSDKDKIATGWERHLRKRAKTIYNVTQGKIRP
;
A
#
# COMPACT_ATOMS: atom_id res chain seq x y z
N GLY A 1 -9.71 5.78 19.84
CA GLY A 1 -9.46 7.17 20.05
C GLY A 1 -9.65 8.05 18.81
N GLN A 2 -9.15 9.26 18.87
CA GLN A 2 -9.32 10.29 17.82
C GLN A 2 -8.81 9.88 16.44
N VAL A 3 -7.66 9.19 16.34
CA VAL A 3 -7.08 8.72 15.08
C VAL A 3 -8.03 7.75 14.35
N ALA A 4 -8.66 6.84 15.07
CA ALA A 4 -9.61 5.88 14.46
C ALA A 4 -10.91 6.57 14.00
N ALA A 5 -11.33 7.65 14.64
CA ALA A 5 -12.49 8.43 14.22
C ALA A 5 -12.19 9.25 12.96
N ALA A 6 -11.02 9.90 12.90
CA ALA A 6 -10.56 10.65 11.73
C ALA A 6 -10.37 9.74 10.51
N ASP A 7 -9.77 8.55 10.69
CA ASP A 7 -9.60 7.58 9.60
C ASP A 7 -10.97 7.09 9.08
N ARG A 8 -11.95 6.86 9.94
CA ARG A 8 -13.30 6.45 9.55
C ARG A 8 -13.98 7.50 8.68
N GLY A 9 -13.97 8.78 9.10
CA GLY A 9 -14.54 9.88 8.32
C GLY A 9 -13.89 10.03 6.94
N ARG A 10 -12.55 9.88 6.88
CA ARG A 10 -11.81 9.87 5.61
C ARG A 10 -12.27 8.72 4.70
N ILE A 11 -12.38 7.51 5.23
CA ILE A 11 -12.77 6.33 4.43
C ILE A 11 -14.23 6.40 3.98
N ASP A 12 -15.15 6.89 4.82
CA ASP A 12 -16.55 7.07 4.43
C ASP A 12 -16.67 8.13 3.32
N PHE A 13 -15.92 9.24 3.40
CA PHE A 13 -15.82 10.23 2.34
C PHE A 13 -15.29 9.64 1.04
N LEU A 14 -14.14 8.94 1.08
CA LEU A 14 -13.53 8.33 -0.10
C LEU A 14 -14.43 7.26 -0.73
N SER A 15 -15.15 6.48 0.08
CA SER A 15 -16.12 5.50 -0.42
C SER A 15 -17.30 6.18 -1.14
N SER A 16 -17.76 7.34 -0.65
CA SER A 16 -18.80 8.11 -1.33
C SER A 16 -18.33 8.71 -2.65
N GLN A 17 -17.09 9.21 -2.71
CA GLN A 17 -16.47 9.71 -3.94
C GLN A 17 -16.29 8.58 -4.97
N ALA A 18 -15.86 7.41 -4.53
CA ALA A 18 -15.73 6.25 -5.40
C ALA A 18 -17.07 5.80 -5.98
N ALA A 19 -18.14 5.80 -5.17
CA ALA A 19 -19.48 5.50 -5.64
C ALA A 19 -19.99 6.50 -6.70
N GLU A 20 -19.61 7.77 -6.59
CA GLU A 20 -19.93 8.79 -7.60
C GLU A 20 -19.14 8.56 -8.90
N LEU A 21 -17.85 8.26 -8.80
CA LEU A 21 -16.99 7.95 -9.94
C LEU A 21 -17.46 6.71 -10.70
N LEU A 22 -17.94 5.68 -10.01
CA LEU A 22 -18.45 4.45 -10.62
C LEU A 22 -19.75 4.64 -11.43
N LYS A 23 -20.36 5.82 -11.42
CA LYS A 23 -21.44 6.16 -12.37
C LYS A 23 -20.93 6.44 -13.78
N THR A 24 -19.63 6.71 -13.91
CA THR A 24 -18.99 7.11 -15.18
C THR A 24 -17.88 6.15 -15.60
N TYR A 25 -17.21 5.54 -14.63
CA TYR A 25 -16.06 4.65 -14.86
C TYR A 25 -16.37 3.23 -14.42
N ASP A 26 -15.84 2.24 -15.13
CA ASP A 26 -16.06 0.82 -14.83
C ASP A 26 -15.38 0.37 -13.53
N MET A 27 -14.33 1.08 -13.10
CA MET A 27 -13.61 0.79 -11.87
C MET A 27 -12.96 2.02 -11.23
N VAL A 28 -12.73 1.95 -9.93
CA VAL A 28 -12.03 2.98 -9.16
C VAL A 28 -10.89 2.34 -8.38
N ILE A 29 -9.72 2.96 -8.43
CA ILE A 29 -8.53 2.55 -7.66
C ILE A 29 -8.36 3.50 -6.48
N GLY A 30 -8.36 2.96 -5.26
CA GLY A 30 -8.08 3.70 -4.02
C GLY A 30 -6.81 3.19 -3.35
N THR A 31 -5.80 4.06 -3.26
CA THR A 31 -4.53 3.76 -2.59
C THR A 31 -4.15 4.87 -1.60
N ASP A 32 -3.31 4.56 -0.62
CA ASP A 32 -2.60 5.58 0.14
C ASP A 32 -1.47 6.19 -0.72
N VAL A 33 -1.01 7.40 -0.37
CA VAL A 33 0.00 8.16 -1.18
C VAL A 33 1.37 7.47 -1.27
N ASP A 34 1.61 6.50 -0.41
CA ASP A 34 2.83 5.70 -0.35
C ASP A 34 2.62 4.25 -0.89
N GLU A 35 1.56 4.05 -1.67
CA GLU A 35 1.21 2.76 -2.27
C GLU A 35 1.09 2.85 -3.80
N PHE A 36 1.62 1.84 -4.49
CA PHE A 36 1.62 1.75 -5.94
C PHE A 36 1.09 0.38 -6.38
N LEU A 37 0.02 0.39 -7.15
CA LEU A 37 -0.54 -0.82 -7.76
C LEU A 37 0.18 -1.08 -9.08
N VAL A 38 0.81 -2.24 -9.21
CA VAL A 38 1.69 -2.58 -10.33
C VAL A 38 1.34 -3.97 -10.84
N VAL A 39 1.23 -4.11 -12.17
CA VAL A 39 1.14 -5.41 -12.85
C VAL A 39 2.55 -5.98 -13.00
N ASP A 40 2.68 -7.30 -13.01
CA ASP A 40 3.96 -7.95 -13.28
C ASP A 40 4.53 -7.46 -14.63
N PRO A 41 5.71 -6.83 -14.62
CA PRO A 41 6.31 -6.28 -15.85
C PRO A 41 6.62 -7.32 -16.91
N LEU A 42 6.68 -8.61 -16.57
CA LEU A 42 6.89 -9.70 -17.52
C LEU A 42 5.66 -9.95 -18.42
N LEU A 43 4.50 -9.40 -18.07
CA LEU A 43 3.29 -9.55 -18.90
C LEU A 43 3.24 -8.55 -20.06
N ASP A 44 4.04 -7.50 -20.01
CA ASP A 44 4.12 -6.44 -21.04
C ASP A 44 2.73 -5.84 -21.40
N VAL A 45 1.89 -5.63 -20.38
CA VAL A 45 0.57 -5.01 -20.49
C VAL A 45 0.43 -3.83 -19.54
N SER A 46 -0.37 -2.85 -19.90
CA SER A 46 -0.69 -1.74 -19.00
C SER A 46 -1.61 -2.20 -17.84
N LEU A 47 -1.59 -1.45 -16.72
CA LEU A 47 -2.49 -1.72 -15.59
C LEU A 47 -3.97 -1.68 -16.04
N SER A 48 -4.33 -0.76 -16.91
CA SER A 48 -5.71 -0.62 -17.43
C SER A 48 -6.13 -1.86 -18.23
N GLU A 49 -5.30 -2.31 -19.16
CA GLU A 49 -5.56 -3.52 -19.96
C GLU A 49 -5.68 -4.76 -19.07
N PHE A 50 -4.75 -4.90 -18.13
CA PHE A 50 -4.75 -6.01 -17.19
C PHE A 50 -6.04 -6.07 -16.37
N LEU A 51 -6.43 -4.95 -15.74
CA LEU A 51 -7.63 -4.89 -14.91
C LEU A 51 -8.90 -5.12 -15.72
N SER A 52 -8.98 -4.61 -16.96
CA SER A 52 -10.14 -4.79 -17.84
C SER A 52 -10.33 -6.24 -18.30
N ALA A 53 -9.28 -7.05 -18.29
CA ALA A 53 -9.33 -8.47 -18.66
C ALA A 53 -9.69 -9.39 -17.49
N LEU A 54 -9.79 -8.86 -16.25
CA LEU A 54 -10.12 -9.67 -15.08
C LEU A 54 -11.60 -10.12 -15.08
N PRO A 55 -11.90 -11.30 -14.52
CA PRO A 55 -13.29 -11.72 -14.31
C PRO A 55 -14.02 -10.72 -13.42
N GLU A 56 -15.30 -10.48 -13.69
CA GLU A 56 -16.14 -9.58 -12.88
C GLU A 56 -16.13 -9.96 -11.39
N ARG A 57 -15.82 -9.00 -10.56
CA ARG A 57 -15.82 -9.09 -9.09
C ARG A 57 -16.00 -7.70 -8.51
N THR A 58 -16.63 -7.63 -7.35
CA THR A 58 -16.84 -6.38 -6.59
C THR A 58 -15.53 -5.65 -6.25
N SER A 59 -14.44 -6.39 -6.02
CA SER A 59 -13.13 -5.80 -5.71
C SER A 59 -11.96 -6.72 -6.05
N TYR A 60 -10.79 -6.10 -6.29
CA TYR A 60 -9.53 -6.79 -6.50
C TYR A 60 -8.45 -6.25 -5.57
N SER A 61 -7.54 -7.15 -5.20
CA SER A 61 -6.40 -6.85 -4.32
C SER A 61 -5.11 -7.26 -5.00
N GLY A 62 -4.12 -6.40 -4.96
CA GLY A 62 -2.75 -6.78 -5.26
C GLY A 62 -2.11 -7.54 -4.10
N LEU A 63 -1.14 -8.41 -4.39
CA LEU A 63 -0.28 -9.00 -3.37
C LEU A 63 0.58 -7.90 -2.73
N GLY A 64 0.46 -7.72 -1.43
CA GLY A 64 1.17 -6.65 -0.69
C GLY A 64 2.67 -6.90 -0.59
N ILE A 65 3.44 -5.94 -1.06
CA ILE A 65 4.91 -5.90 -1.02
C ILE A 65 5.31 -4.70 -0.15
N ASP A 66 5.80 -4.95 1.06
CA ASP A 66 6.25 -3.89 1.98
C ASP A 66 7.76 -3.66 1.79
N VAL A 67 8.10 -2.55 1.13
CA VAL A 67 9.47 -2.19 0.74
C VAL A 67 10.20 -1.57 1.92
N GLY A 68 11.45 -1.96 2.14
CA GLY A 68 12.30 -1.43 3.18
C GLY A 68 13.76 -1.34 2.75
N GLN A 69 14.51 -0.44 3.36
CA GLN A 69 15.95 -0.32 3.15
C GLN A 69 16.68 -1.53 3.73
N HIS A 70 17.58 -2.14 2.96
CA HIS A 70 18.59 -3.04 3.48
C HIS A 70 19.78 -2.23 3.97
N LEU A 71 19.96 -2.12 5.28
CA LEU A 71 20.90 -1.15 5.89
C LEU A 71 22.38 -1.33 5.47
N GLU A 72 22.78 -2.54 5.09
CA GLU A 72 24.15 -2.84 4.70
C GLU A 72 24.41 -2.68 3.19
N LEU A 73 23.37 -2.74 2.37
CA LEU A 73 23.50 -2.82 0.91
C LEU A 73 22.87 -1.62 0.18
N GLU A 74 22.03 -0.83 0.83
CA GLU A 74 21.32 0.30 0.22
C GLU A 74 21.55 1.59 0.99
N GLY A 75 21.86 2.67 0.29
CA GLY A 75 22.00 4.02 0.85
C GLY A 75 20.66 4.70 1.16
N GLU A 76 20.71 5.97 1.54
CA GLU A 76 19.53 6.84 1.65
C GLU A 76 18.87 7.00 0.29
N ILE A 77 17.55 7.23 0.27
CA ILE A 77 16.83 7.49 -0.98
C ILE A 77 17.12 8.91 -1.50
N ASP A 78 17.49 9.00 -2.75
CA ASP A 78 17.48 10.23 -3.52
C ASP A 78 16.06 10.44 -4.10
N ALA A 79 15.37 11.49 -3.65
CA ALA A 79 14.02 11.81 -4.09
C ALA A 79 13.94 12.29 -5.55
N SER A 80 15.08 12.60 -6.18
CA SER A 80 15.14 13.00 -7.59
C SER A 80 15.14 11.80 -8.56
N GLY A 81 15.43 10.58 -8.06
CA GLY A 81 15.48 9.35 -8.85
C GLY A 81 14.30 8.41 -8.62
N PRO A 82 14.10 7.42 -9.49
CA PRO A 82 13.04 6.42 -9.34
C PRO A 82 13.24 5.59 -8.07
N PHE A 83 12.19 5.42 -7.28
CA PHE A 83 12.26 4.66 -6.02
C PHE A 83 12.60 3.18 -6.22
N LEU A 84 12.04 2.53 -7.23
CA LEU A 84 12.26 1.10 -7.50
C LEU A 84 13.68 0.77 -7.94
N GLU A 85 14.42 1.74 -8.47
CA GLU A 85 15.83 1.56 -8.81
C GLU A 85 16.76 1.67 -7.59
N GLN A 86 16.24 2.14 -6.47
CA GLN A 86 17.01 2.39 -5.24
C GLN A 86 16.63 1.44 -4.10
N ARG A 87 15.60 0.61 -4.29
CA ARG A 87 15.09 -0.35 -3.29
C ARG A 87 14.83 -1.69 -3.94
N HIS A 88 15.64 -2.67 -3.55
CA HIS A 88 15.61 -4.03 -4.10
C HIS A 88 15.14 -5.06 -3.06
N TYR A 89 14.86 -4.61 -1.84
CA TYR A 89 14.50 -5.47 -0.72
C TYR A 89 13.11 -5.15 -0.22
N ALA A 90 12.32 -6.20 -0.01
CA ALA A 90 10.96 -6.10 0.47
C ALA A 90 10.55 -7.37 1.22
N GLN A 91 9.45 -7.31 1.91
CA GLN A 91 8.79 -8.48 2.49
C GLN A 91 7.35 -8.58 1.99
N LEU A 92 6.86 -9.81 1.83
CA LEU A 92 5.44 -10.05 1.60
C LEU A 92 4.63 -9.63 2.83
N SER A 93 3.52 -8.95 2.62
CA SER A 93 2.71 -8.41 3.69
C SER A 93 1.22 -8.59 3.45
N THR A 94 0.60 -9.47 4.22
CA THR A 94 -0.86 -9.64 4.23
C THR A 94 -1.60 -8.37 4.63
N ARG A 95 -0.95 -7.47 5.38
CA ARG A 95 -1.49 -6.17 5.76
C ARG A 95 -1.64 -5.26 4.55
N TYR A 96 -0.67 -5.26 3.64
CA TYR A 96 -0.69 -4.43 2.44
C TYR A 96 -1.31 -5.13 1.23
N SER A 97 -1.77 -6.37 1.36
CA SER A 97 -2.67 -6.97 0.37
C SER A 97 -4.07 -6.39 0.57
N LYS A 98 -4.33 -5.21 0.02
CA LYS A 98 -5.53 -4.40 0.23
C LYS A 98 -6.50 -4.52 -0.95
N SER A 99 -7.80 -4.31 -0.69
CA SER A 99 -8.84 -4.23 -1.74
C SER A 99 -8.82 -2.84 -2.38
N THR A 100 -7.81 -2.55 -3.18
CA THR A 100 -7.55 -1.23 -3.75
C THR A 100 -8.41 -0.92 -4.98
N VAL A 101 -8.87 -1.93 -5.70
CA VAL A 101 -9.72 -1.74 -6.90
C VAL A 101 -11.13 -2.18 -6.57
N ILE A 102 -12.13 -1.35 -6.93
CA ILE A 102 -13.56 -1.68 -6.82
C ILE A 102 -14.27 -1.39 -8.14
N THR A 103 -15.27 -2.18 -8.44
CA THR A 103 -16.11 -2.11 -9.66
C THR A 103 -17.58 -1.80 -9.35
N GLU A 104 -17.95 -1.81 -8.08
CA GLU A 104 -19.31 -1.55 -7.60
C GLU A 104 -19.28 -0.55 -6.43
N PRO A 105 -20.37 0.20 -6.20
CA PRO A 105 -20.49 1.12 -5.08
C PRO A 105 -20.50 0.38 -3.74
N VAL A 106 -19.34 0.19 -3.16
CA VAL A 106 -19.12 -0.48 -1.87
C VAL A 106 -18.33 0.38 -0.92
N ALA A 107 -18.51 0.15 0.38
CA ALA A 107 -17.74 0.88 1.39
C ALA A 107 -16.42 0.16 1.69
N TRP A 108 -15.31 0.89 1.61
CA TRP A 108 -14.04 0.42 2.14
C TRP A 108 -14.06 0.34 3.68
N GLY A 109 -13.30 -0.60 4.21
CA GLY A 109 -12.89 -0.60 5.60
C GLY A 109 -11.67 0.30 5.82
N SER A 110 -11.28 0.51 7.08
CA SER A 110 -10.13 1.34 7.47
C SER A 110 -8.88 0.97 6.67
N GLY A 111 -8.19 1.99 6.13
CA GLY A 111 -6.97 1.86 5.35
C GLY A 111 -7.10 1.04 4.06
N PHE A 112 -8.28 0.94 3.46
CA PHE A 112 -8.58 0.15 2.25
C PHE A 112 -8.33 -1.36 2.41
N HIS A 113 -8.13 -1.85 3.63
CA HIS A 113 -7.75 -3.25 3.85
C HIS A 113 -8.79 -4.24 3.35
N ARG A 114 -10.07 -3.89 3.38
CA ARG A 114 -11.18 -4.74 2.94
C ARG A 114 -12.31 -3.88 2.41
N VAL A 115 -13.11 -4.48 1.58
CA VAL A 115 -14.44 -3.98 1.20
C VAL A 115 -15.46 -4.63 2.12
N ARG A 116 -16.42 -3.86 2.61
CA ARG A 116 -17.49 -4.38 3.48
C ARG A 116 -18.40 -5.32 2.69
N ASN A 117 -18.71 -6.46 3.29
CA ASN A 117 -19.62 -7.48 2.73
C ASN A 117 -19.15 -8.09 1.39
N SER A 118 -17.87 -8.02 1.07
CA SER A 118 -17.32 -8.62 -0.13
C SER A 118 -16.17 -9.58 0.21
N ASN A 119 -16.01 -10.61 -0.62
CA ASN A 119 -14.92 -11.54 -0.53
C ASN A 119 -13.59 -10.86 -0.91
N PHE A 120 -12.53 -11.26 -0.24
CA PHE A 120 -11.18 -10.80 -0.51
C PHE A 120 -10.49 -11.71 -1.54
N HIS A 121 -9.97 -11.10 -2.60
CA HIS A 121 -9.26 -11.81 -3.65
C HIS A 121 -7.93 -11.13 -3.97
N ILE A 122 -6.82 -11.85 -3.81
CA ILE A 122 -5.53 -11.45 -4.34
C ILE A 122 -5.47 -11.93 -5.80
N VAL A 123 -5.29 -11.00 -6.71
CA VAL A 123 -5.15 -11.28 -8.15
C VAL A 123 -3.70 -11.70 -8.41
N LYS A 124 -3.53 -12.80 -9.13
CA LYS A 124 -2.20 -13.23 -9.59
C LYS A 124 -1.60 -12.14 -10.50
N ASP A 125 -0.30 -11.94 -10.40
CA ASP A 125 0.48 -10.99 -11.20
C ASP A 125 0.10 -9.51 -10.99
N LEU A 126 -0.65 -9.20 -9.92
CA LEU A 126 -0.96 -7.86 -9.45
C LEU A 126 -0.34 -7.64 -8.07
N TYR A 127 0.46 -6.60 -7.93
CA TYR A 127 1.21 -6.26 -6.72
C TYR A 127 0.82 -4.89 -6.18
N LEU A 128 0.76 -4.76 -4.86
CA LEU A 128 0.63 -3.47 -4.19
C LEU A 128 1.92 -3.18 -3.41
N PHE A 129 2.77 -2.34 -3.97
CA PHE A 129 3.98 -1.88 -3.32
C PHE A 129 3.66 -0.80 -2.30
N HIS A 130 4.17 -0.95 -1.08
CA HIS A 130 4.04 0.01 0.00
C HIS A 130 5.41 0.55 0.40
N PHE A 131 5.58 1.87 0.34
CA PHE A 131 6.82 2.60 0.60
C PHE A 131 6.79 3.40 1.92
N GLY A 132 6.03 2.96 2.89
CA GLY A 132 5.82 3.71 4.13
C GLY A 132 7.07 3.95 4.97
N CYS A 133 8.13 3.18 4.73
CA CYS A 133 9.40 3.30 5.44
C CYS A 133 10.58 3.01 4.52
N VAL A 134 10.77 3.90 3.56
CA VAL A 134 11.75 3.71 2.48
C VAL A 134 13.21 3.82 2.91
N ASP A 135 13.53 4.54 4.00
CA ASP A 135 14.86 4.57 4.59
C ASP A 135 14.84 4.88 6.11
N MET A 136 15.94 4.54 6.77
CA MET A 136 16.12 4.73 8.22
C MET A 136 16.12 6.20 8.60
N LYS A 137 16.76 7.08 7.84
CA LYS A 137 16.84 8.51 8.14
C LYS A 137 15.45 9.18 8.19
N ARG A 138 14.60 8.87 7.21
CA ARG A 138 13.21 9.36 7.19
C ARG A 138 12.37 8.78 8.31
N LEU A 139 12.65 7.54 8.70
CA LEU A 139 12.00 6.94 9.86
C LEU A 139 12.41 7.63 11.16
N GLU A 140 13.68 7.88 11.37
CA GLU A 140 14.22 8.62 12.53
C GLU A 140 13.64 10.04 12.62
N ALA A 141 13.57 10.74 11.49
CA ALA A 141 12.92 12.04 11.42
C ALA A 141 11.44 11.98 11.86
N LYS A 142 10.71 10.94 11.47
CA LYS A 142 9.32 10.73 11.92
C LYS A 142 9.22 10.38 13.42
N PHE A 143 10.19 9.68 13.99
CA PHE A 143 10.25 9.43 15.44
C PHE A 143 10.58 10.68 16.24
N SER A 144 11.33 11.61 15.66
CA SER A 144 11.69 12.88 16.30
C SER A 144 10.54 13.90 16.30
N ASP A 145 9.48 13.66 15.54
CA ASP A 145 8.29 14.50 15.46
C ASP A 145 7.40 14.26 16.71
N LYS A 146 7.52 15.19 17.68
CA LYS A 146 6.82 15.10 18.98
C LYS A 146 5.30 15.09 18.82
N ASP A 147 4.75 15.80 17.83
CA ASP A 147 3.31 15.89 17.61
C ASP A 147 2.76 14.55 17.10
N LYS A 148 3.47 13.90 16.20
CA LYS A 148 3.12 12.54 15.77
C LYS A 148 3.18 11.53 16.91
N ILE A 149 4.21 11.57 17.74
CA ILE A 149 4.33 10.68 18.89
C ILE A 149 3.19 10.92 19.88
N ALA A 150 2.88 12.17 20.21
CA ALA A 150 1.77 12.55 21.11
C ALA A 150 0.40 12.07 20.59
N THR A 151 0.21 12.01 19.27
CA THR A 151 -1.03 11.51 18.63
C THR A 151 -1.10 10.00 18.48
N GLY A 152 -0.12 9.24 19.01
CA GLY A 152 -0.13 7.77 19.06
C GLY A 152 0.47 7.07 17.85
N TRP A 153 1.22 7.77 17.01
CA TRP A 153 1.89 7.20 15.83
C TRP A 153 3.08 6.31 16.18
N GLU A 154 3.63 6.36 17.38
CA GLU A 154 4.81 5.59 17.79
C GLU A 154 4.68 4.09 17.46
N ARG A 155 3.53 3.49 17.77
CA ARG A 155 3.28 2.08 17.49
C ARG A 155 3.33 1.77 15.98
N HIS A 156 2.87 2.67 15.13
CA HIS A 156 2.93 2.53 13.67
C HIS A 156 4.37 2.63 13.18
N LEU A 157 5.14 3.60 13.69
CA LEU A 157 6.55 3.78 13.32
C LEU A 157 7.40 2.57 13.72
N ARG A 158 7.19 2.02 14.93
CA ARG A 158 7.87 0.78 15.37
C ARG A 158 7.58 -0.42 14.46
N LYS A 159 6.35 -0.55 13.96
CA LYS A 159 6.03 -1.60 12.99
C LYS A 159 6.74 -1.40 11.66
N ARG A 160 6.90 -0.15 11.22
CA ARG A 160 7.62 0.19 9.98
C ARG A 160 9.13 -0.05 10.13
N ALA A 161 9.71 0.31 11.29
CA ALA A 161 11.10 -0.04 11.61
C ALA A 161 11.36 -1.55 11.53
N LYS A 162 10.37 -2.36 11.89
CA LYS A 162 10.47 -3.82 11.76
C LYS A 162 10.61 -4.28 10.31
N THR A 163 10.06 -3.59 9.33
CA THR A 163 10.25 -3.92 7.91
C THR A 163 11.71 -3.76 7.52
N ILE A 164 12.35 -2.62 7.85
CA ILE A 164 13.78 -2.38 7.62
C ILE A 164 14.62 -3.47 8.30
N TYR A 165 14.34 -3.77 9.57
CA TYR A 165 15.03 -4.84 10.28
C TYR A 165 14.88 -6.20 9.58
N ASN A 166 13.66 -6.57 9.22
CA ASN A 166 13.38 -7.86 8.60
C ASN A 166 14.08 -8.02 7.24
N VAL A 167 14.07 -6.99 6.40
CA VAL A 167 14.73 -7.05 5.08
C VAL A 167 16.25 -7.07 5.22
N THR A 168 16.82 -6.37 6.22
CA THR A 168 18.26 -6.40 6.51
C THR A 168 18.71 -7.76 7.05
N GLN A 169 17.91 -8.41 7.89
CA GLN A 169 18.22 -9.73 8.46
C GLN A 169 17.76 -10.89 7.57
N GLY A 170 16.99 -10.60 6.54
CA GLY A 170 16.50 -11.60 5.61
C GLY A 170 17.65 -12.31 4.90
N LYS A 171 17.63 -13.65 4.90
CA LYS A 171 18.56 -14.41 4.05
C LYS A 171 18.17 -14.12 2.61
N ILE A 172 19.06 -13.51 1.85
CA ILE A 172 18.94 -13.41 0.39
C ILE A 172 18.81 -14.85 -0.11
N ARG A 173 17.64 -15.19 -0.63
CA ARG A 173 17.49 -16.41 -1.43
C ARG A 173 17.75 -15.99 -2.87
N PRO A 174 18.74 -16.58 -3.52
CA PRO A 174 18.98 -16.33 -4.93
C PRO A 174 17.78 -16.74 -5.78
#